data_76fce89d230d451e3a75f96c09ca1cc3
#
_entry.id   76fce89d230d451e3a75f96c09ca1cc3
#
_cell.length_a   1.000
_cell.length_b   1.000
_cell.length_c   1.000
_cell.angle_alpha   90.00
_cell.angle_beta   90.00
_cell.angle_gamma   90.00
#
_symmetry.space_group_name_H-M   'P 1'
#
loop_
_entity.id
_entity.type
_entity.pdbx_description
1 polymer ?
#
loop_
_entity_poly.entity_id
_entity_poly.type
_entity_poly.pdbx_seq_one_letter_code
_entity_poly.pdbx_strand_id
1 'polypeptide(L)'
;MVVRGVVIMLDITEMKKLLKASLPHKRFKHSLAVYDTALELAVFYGLDKEKVGVGALLHDCGREIPTRDLLMHTIALGLPMDDVERNQPILLHAKLGVYYAREKYGVTDQEILDAIRFHTTGAASMSKMAMVVYLADLLEPTRDFAGIEDMRRLAKVDLEQAMIKAYAQTIRYLLEYDLLVHPHCIEGYNELAAKFKRLKLNL
;
A
#
# COMPACT_ATOMS: atom_id res chain seq x y z
N MET A 1 -28.75 -22.46 12.12
CA MET A 1 -28.55 -22.69 10.66
C MET A 1 -27.98 -21.40 10.09
N VAL A 2 -26.65 -21.30 10.01
CA VAL A 2 -25.98 -20.07 9.51
C VAL A 2 -25.93 -20.21 8.01
N VAL A 3 -26.74 -19.43 7.31
CA VAL A 3 -26.63 -19.24 5.85
C VAL A 3 -25.33 -18.49 5.66
N ARG A 4 -24.33 -19.10 5.01
CA ARG A 4 -23.12 -18.40 4.54
C ARG A 4 -23.57 -17.35 3.53
N GLY A 5 -23.75 -16.10 4.01
CA GLY A 5 -24.02 -14.98 3.15
C GLY A 5 -22.83 -14.77 2.22
N VAL A 6 -23.07 -14.72 0.93
CA VAL A 6 -22.09 -14.22 -0.04
C VAL A 6 -21.82 -12.77 0.36
N VAL A 7 -20.61 -12.48 0.83
CA VAL A 7 -20.20 -11.09 1.10
C VAL A 7 -20.03 -10.44 -0.26
N ILE A 8 -20.93 -9.54 -0.61
CA ILE A 8 -20.86 -8.76 -1.85
C ILE A 8 -19.92 -7.59 -1.58
N MET A 9 -18.98 -7.35 -2.50
CA MET A 9 -18.10 -6.18 -2.43
C MET A 9 -18.94 -4.91 -2.47
N LEU A 10 -18.69 -4.00 -1.53
CA LEU A 10 -19.36 -2.71 -1.46
C LEU A 10 -18.93 -1.82 -2.64
N ASP A 11 -19.80 -0.90 -3.05
CA ASP A 11 -19.39 0.14 -3.98
C ASP A 11 -18.49 1.21 -3.33
N ILE A 12 -17.83 2.02 -4.14
CA ILE A 12 -16.89 3.06 -3.69
C ILE A 12 -17.57 4.09 -2.76
N THR A 13 -18.83 4.40 -2.97
CA THR A 13 -19.58 5.38 -2.17
C THR A 13 -19.79 4.86 -0.74
N GLU A 14 -20.22 3.61 -0.63
CA GLU A 14 -20.39 2.95 0.67
C GLU A 14 -19.04 2.72 1.36
N MET A 15 -17.99 2.35 0.61
CA MET A 15 -16.63 2.25 1.17
C MET A 15 -16.17 3.58 1.76
N LYS A 16 -16.32 4.70 1.04
CA LYS A 16 -15.99 6.05 1.52
C LYS A 16 -16.76 6.42 2.77
N LYS A 17 -18.03 6.07 2.84
CA LYS A 17 -18.87 6.33 4.01
C LYS A 17 -18.41 5.56 5.25
N LEU A 18 -18.12 4.27 5.11
CA LEU A 18 -17.58 3.43 6.20
C LEU A 18 -16.20 3.91 6.66
N LEU A 19 -15.27 4.20 5.73
CA LEU A 19 -13.96 4.72 6.07
C LEU A 19 -14.03 6.05 6.82
N LYS A 20 -14.93 6.96 6.39
CA LYS A 20 -15.14 8.24 7.08
C LYS A 20 -15.62 8.06 8.52
N ALA A 21 -16.40 7.01 8.78
CA ALA A 21 -16.90 6.70 10.12
C ALA A 21 -15.83 6.02 11.01
N SER A 22 -14.91 5.25 10.43
CA SER A 22 -13.94 4.45 11.18
C SER A 22 -12.56 5.08 11.30
N LEU A 23 -12.12 5.86 10.31
CA LEU A 23 -10.78 6.47 10.33
C LEU A 23 -10.76 7.85 10.99
N PRO A 24 -9.65 8.21 11.67
CA PRO A 24 -9.38 9.58 12.04
C PRO A 24 -9.46 10.51 10.83
N HIS A 25 -10.03 11.70 10.98
CA HIS A 25 -10.29 12.65 9.89
C HIS A 25 -9.07 12.90 8.98
N LYS A 26 -7.87 13.04 9.57
CA LYS A 26 -6.62 13.23 8.80
C LYS A 26 -6.32 12.01 7.93
N ARG A 27 -6.54 10.78 8.43
CA ARG A 27 -6.32 9.54 7.68
C ARG A 27 -7.33 9.37 6.58
N PHE A 28 -8.59 9.67 6.83
CA PHE A 28 -9.62 9.64 5.80
C PHE A 28 -9.29 10.59 4.63
N LYS A 29 -8.87 11.84 4.93
CA LYS A 29 -8.43 12.79 3.89
C LYS A 29 -7.23 12.26 3.09
N HIS A 30 -6.26 11.67 3.78
CA HIS A 30 -5.12 11.03 3.14
C HIS A 30 -5.57 9.89 2.21
N SER A 31 -6.46 8.98 2.66
CA SER A 31 -6.97 7.91 1.80
C SER A 31 -7.69 8.43 0.54
N LEU A 32 -8.37 9.57 0.62
CA LEU A 32 -8.97 10.20 -0.56
C LEU A 32 -7.90 10.77 -1.50
N ALA A 33 -6.85 11.41 -0.97
CA ALA A 33 -5.75 11.93 -1.78
C ALA A 33 -4.97 10.81 -2.47
N VAL A 34 -4.74 9.69 -1.78
CA VAL A 34 -4.12 8.48 -2.35
C VAL A 34 -5.01 7.87 -3.44
N TYR A 35 -6.32 7.79 -3.20
CA TYR A 35 -7.29 7.35 -4.20
C TYR A 35 -7.21 8.17 -5.50
N ASP A 36 -7.25 9.49 -5.39
CA ASP A 36 -7.21 10.38 -6.56
C ASP A 36 -5.87 10.26 -7.31
N THR A 37 -4.74 10.22 -6.58
CA THR A 37 -3.41 10.04 -7.15
C THR A 37 -3.25 8.69 -7.84
N ALA A 38 -3.77 7.62 -7.25
CA ALA A 38 -3.73 6.28 -7.83
C ALA A 38 -4.56 6.19 -9.12
N LEU A 39 -5.74 6.82 -9.16
CA LEU A 39 -6.55 6.90 -10.38
C LEU A 39 -5.85 7.66 -11.51
N GLU A 40 -5.14 8.75 -11.18
CA GLU A 40 -4.33 9.47 -12.16
C GLU A 40 -3.23 8.55 -12.72
N LEU A 41 -2.46 7.87 -11.87
CA LEU A 41 -1.42 6.95 -12.31
C LEU A 41 -1.98 5.77 -13.10
N ALA A 42 -3.14 5.22 -12.73
CA ALA A 42 -3.79 4.13 -13.44
C ALA A 42 -4.06 4.45 -14.92
N VAL A 43 -4.36 5.73 -15.25
CA VAL A 43 -4.54 6.18 -16.65
C VAL A 43 -3.27 6.00 -17.47
N PHE A 44 -2.11 6.39 -16.92
CA PHE A 44 -0.84 6.29 -17.63
C PHE A 44 -0.44 4.84 -17.95
N TYR A 45 -0.86 3.90 -17.10
CA TYR A 45 -0.49 2.49 -17.23
C TYR A 45 -1.60 1.58 -17.76
N GLY A 46 -2.76 2.16 -18.15
CA GLY A 46 -3.89 1.41 -18.71
C GLY A 46 -4.46 0.39 -17.74
N LEU A 47 -4.44 0.70 -16.42
CA LEU A 47 -4.93 -0.18 -15.38
C LEU A 47 -6.43 0.00 -15.15
N ASP A 48 -7.07 -1.04 -14.62
CA ASP A 48 -8.47 -1.00 -14.18
C ASP A 48 -8.64 0.00 -13.03
N LYS A 49 -9.28 1.13 -13.34
CA LYS A 49 -9.48 2.22 -12.37
C LYS A 49 -10.34 1.83 -11.18
N GLU A 50 -11.29 0.92 -11.38
CA GLU A 50 -12.16 0.48 -10.30
C GLU A 50 -11.34 -0.32 -9.29
N LYS A 51 -10.58 -1.32 -9.74
CA LYS A 51 -9.70 -2.11 -8.89
C LYS A 51 -8.62 -1.26 -8.20
N VAL A 52 -7.91 -0.42 -8.96
CA VAL A 52 -6.89 0.49 -8.41
C VAL A 52 -7.51 1.41 -7.37
N GLY A 53 -8.69 1.97 -7.66
CA GLY A 53 -9.41 2.85 -6.75
C GLY A 53 -9.77 2.16 -5.44
N VAL A 54 -10.26 0.91 -5.48
CA VAL A 54 -10.56 0.13 -4.26
C VAL A 54 -9.29 -0.09 -3.45
N GLY A 55 -8.21 -0.57 -4.07
CA GLY A 55 -6.93 -0.82 -3.38
C GLY A 55 -6.37 0.44 -2.72
N ALA A 56 -6.36 1.55 -3.46
CA ALA A 56 -5.88 2.84 -2.98
C ALA A 56 -6.75 3.43 -1.86
N LEU A 57 -8.07 3.36 -1.99
CA LEU A 57 -9.00 3.86 -0.98
C LEU A 57 -8.86 3.10 0.34
N LEU A 58 -8.69 1.77 0.26
CA LEU A 58 -8.66 0.88 1.42
C LEU A 58 -7.25 0.60 1.96
N HIS A 59 -6.16 1.12 1.34
CA HIS A 59 -4.79 0.79 1.75
C HIS A 59 -4.55 0.96 3.26
N ASP A 60 -5.09 2.01 3.83
CA ASP A 60 -4.94 2.40 5.24
C ASP A 60 -6.16 2.04 6.13
N CYS A 61 -7.12 1.20 5.65
CA CYS A 61 -8.31 0.87 6.44
C CYS A 61 -7.97 0.17 7.78
N GLY A 62 -6.83 -0.51 7.89
CA GLY A 62 -6.32 -1.07 9.14
C GLY A 62 -5.91 -0.02 10.19
N ARG A 63 -5.79 1.25 9.82
CA ARG A 63 -5.50 2.38 10.72
C ARG A 63 -6.70 2.81 11.58
N GLU A 64 -7.85 2.18 11.43
CA GLU A 64 -8.93 2.31 12.41
C GLU A 64 -8.50 1.81 13.80
N ILE A 65 -7.53 0.89 13.85
CA ILE A 65 -6.90 0.44 15.11
C ILE A 65 -5.75 1.37 15.46
N PRO A 66 -5.73 1.96 16.67
CA PRO A 66 -4.61 2.78 17.13
C PRO A 66 -3.29 2.01 17.10
N THR A 67 -2.19 2.67 16.76
CA THR A 67 -0.86 2.02 16.61
C THR A 67 -0.45 1.20 17.83
N ARG A 68 -0.74 1.67 19.05
CA ARG A 68 -0.43 0.97 20.30
C ARG A 68 -1.16 -0.37 20.45
N ASP A 69 -2.31 -0.54 19.78
CA ASP A 69 -3.19 -1.69 19.92
C ASP A 69 -3.02 -2.69 18.75
N LEU A 70 -2.28 -2.32 17.68
CA LEU A 70 -2.12 -3.13 16.46
C LEU A 70 -1.59 -4.54 16.76
N LEU A 71 -0.56 -4.66 17.61
CA LEU A 71 0.07 -5.94 17.94
C LEU A 71 -0.95 -6.89 18.63
N MET A 72 -1.58 -6.41 19.68
CA MET A 72 -2.53 -7.22 20.43
C MET A 72 -3.77 -7.59 19.60
N HIS A 73 -4.22 -6.66 18.76
CA HIS A 73 -5.34 -6.89 17.86
C HIS A 73 -5.01 -7.95 16.80
N THR A 74 -3.80 -7.90 16.23
CA THR A 74 -3.31 -8.88 15.25
C THR A 74 -3.20 -10.29 15.90
N ILE A 75 -2.71 -10.36 17.14
CA ILE A 75 -2.66 -11.62 17.92
C ILE A 75 -4.06 -12.16 18.16
N ALA A 76 -5.00 -11.31 18.60
CA ALA A 76 -6.37 -11.72 18.88
C ALA A 76 -7.09 -12.29 17.64
N LEU A 77 -6.75 -11.82 16.46
CA LEU A 77 -7.26 -12.32 15.17
C LEU A 77 -6.50 -13.56 14.64
N GLY A 78 -5.46 -14.02 15.34
CA GLY A 78 -4.64 -15.16 14.91
C GLY A 78 -3.88 -14.92 13.61
N LEU A 79 -3.62 -13.67 13.24
CA LEU A 79 -2.91 -13.34 11.99
C LEU A 79 -1.39 -13.59 12.18
N PRO A 80 -0.72 -14.24 11.21
CA PRO A 80 0.71 -14.48 11.29
C PRO A 80 1.51 -13.19 11.22
N MET A 81 2.63 -13.13 11.94
CA MET A 81 3.53 -11.97 11.99
C MET A 81 4.98 -12.45 11.92
N ASP A 82 5.82 -11.73 11.19
CA ASP A 82 7.27 -11.91 11.24
C ASP A 82 7.92 -11.10 12.38
N ASP A 83 9.23 -11.24 12.53
CA ASP A 83 9.96 -10.59 13.62
C ASP A 83 10.05 -9.07 13.45
N VAL A 84 10.12 -8.55 12.20
CA VAL A 84 10.12 -7.10 11.94
C VAL A 84 8.76 -6.50 12.31
N GLU A 85 7.68 -7.14 11.91
CA GLU A 85 6.31 -6.72 12.23
C GLU A 85 6.06 -6.73 13.75
N ARG A 86 6.61 -7.70 14.49
CA ARG A 86 6.51 -7.77 15.96
C ARG A 86 7.23 -6.62 16.64
N ASN A 87 8.42 -6.28 16.16
CA ASN A 87 9.26 -5.22 16.74
C ASN A 87 8.92 -3.81 16.20
N GLN A 88 8.21 -3.73 15.08
CA GLN A 88 7.70 -2.49 14.49
C GLN A 88 6.21 -2.60 14.16
N PRO A 89 5.34 -2.63 15.20
CA PRO A 89 3.92 -2.96 15.04
C PRO A 89 3.14 -2.03 14.10
N ILE A 90 3.69 -0.85 13.82
CA ILE A 90 3.09 0.08 12.84
C ILE A 90 2.87 -0.59 11.47
N LEU A 91 3.69 -1.58 11.08
CA LEU A 91 3.57 -2.30 9.81
C LEU A 91 2.32 -3.18 9.74
N LEU A 92 1.79 -3.59 10.90
CA LEU A 92 0.65 -4.50 10.99
C LEU A 92 -0.65 -3.90 10.44
N HIS A 93 -0.74 -2.55 10.30
CA HIS A 93 -1.94 -1.95 9.71
C HIS A 93 -2.20 -2.42 8.29
N ALA A 94 -1.17 -2.71 7.49
CA ALA A 94 -1.34 -3.25 6.13
C ALA A 94 -1.97 -4.65 6.17
N LYS A 95 -1.53 -5.50 7.09
CA LYS A 95 -2.08 -6.85 7.29
C LYS A 95 -3.51 -6.82 7.82
N LEU A 96 -3.77 -5.97 8.81
CA LEU A 96 -5.13 -5.71 9.30
C LEU A 96 -6.00 -5.08 8.22
N GLY A 97 -5.43 -4.25 7.36
CA GLY A 97 -6.10 -3.70 6.19
C GLY A 97 -6.62 -4.77 5.25
N VAL A 98 -5.81 -5.80 4.96
CA VAL A 98 -6.25 -6.97 4.18
C VAL A 98 -7.40 -7.71 4.87
N TYR A 99 -7.29 -7.93 6.19
CA TYR A 99 -8.35 -8.56 6.96
C TYR A 99 -9.66 -7.76 6.87
N TYR A 100 -9.61 -6.45 7.13
CA TYR A 100 -10.81 -5.61 7.06
C TYR A 100 -11.34 -5.41 5.64
N ALA A 101 -10.47 -5.33 4.63
CA ALA A 101 -10.91 -5.27 3.24
C ALA A 101 -11.79 -6.47 2.88
N ARG A 102 -11.47 -7.66 3.39
CA ARG A 102 -12.28 -8.86 3.22
C ARG A 102 -13.56 -8.82 4.06
N GLU A 103 -13.43 -8.61 5.35
CA GLU A 103 -14.54 -8.81 6.31
C GLU A 103 -15.56 -7.68 6.31
N LYS A 104 -15.11 -6.42 6.11
CA LYS A 104 -15.99 -5.24 6.17
C LYS A 104 -16.42 -4.72 4.82
N TYR A 105 -15.52 -4.84 3.81
CA TYR A 105 -15.74 -4.24 2.50
C TYR A 105 -16.04 -5.27 1.41
N GLY A 106 -15.94 -6.56 1.71
CA GLY A 106 -16.27 -7.64 0.78
C GLY A 106 -15.25 -7.84 -0.35
N VAL A 107 -14.03 -7.35 -0.20
CA VAL A 107 -12.98 -7.48 -1.21
C VAL A 107 -12.49 -8.93 -1.25
N THR A 108 -12.61 -9.58 -2.42
CA THR A 108 -12.11 -10.95 -2.65
C THR A 108 -11.03 -11.02 -3.71
N ASP A 109 -10.84 -9.96 -4.51
CA ASP A 109 -9.82 -9.89 -5.56
C ASP A 109 -8.43 -9.83 -4.93
N GLN A 110 -7.58 -10.83 -5.26
CA GLN A 110 -6.25 -10.97 -4.65
C GLN A 110 -5.31 -9.83 -5.04
N GLU A 111 -5.43 -9.27 -6.24
CA GLU A 111 -4.59 -8.16 -6.69
C GLU A 111 -4.86 -6.88 -5.87
N ILE A 112 -6.13 -6.63 -5.52
CA ILE A 112 -6.52 -5.54 -4.62
C ILE A 112 -5.96 -5.79 -3.22
N LEU A 113 -6.10 -7.01 -2.69
CA LEU A 113 -5.60 -7.38 -1.37
C LEU A 113 -4.07 -7.29 -1.29
N ASP A 114 -3.35 -7.67 -2.35
CA ASP A 114 -1.89 -7.55 -2.43
C ASP A 114 -1.46 -6.07 -2.48
N ALA A 115 -2.20 -5.21 -3.19
CA ALA A 115 -1.94 -3.78 -3.18
C ALA A 115 -2.09 -3.19 -1.77
N ILE A 116 -3.12 -3.59 -1.02
CA ILE A 116 -3.30 -3.20 0.39
C ILE A 116 -2.18 -3.80 1.25
N ARG A 117 -1.81 -5.07 1.05
CA ARG A 117 -0.80 -5.77 1.85
C ARG A 117 0.58 -5.15 1.73
N PHE A 118 0.97 -4.74 0.53
CA PHE A 118 2.33 -4.32 0.22
C PHE A 118 2.53 -2.81 0.11
N HIS A 119 1.48 -1.99 0.36
CA HIS A 119 1.60 -0.54 0.21
C HIS A 119 2.65 0.10 1.13
N THR A 120 3.02 -0.54 2.25
CA THR A 120 3.99 0.00 3.23
C THR A 120 5.40 -0.53 3.00
N THR A 121 5.54 -1.84 2.81
CA THR A 121 6.85 -2.50 2.72
C THR A 121 7.31 -2.69 1.28
N GLY A 122 6.39 -2.66 0.33
CA GLY A 122 6.62 -3.23 -0.98
C GLY A 122 6.82 -4.74 -0.90
N ALA A 123 7.23 -5.34 -2.00
CA ALA A 123 7.65 -6.74 -2.12
C ALA A 123 8.37 -6.95 -3.45
N ALA A 124 9.02 -8.10 -3.62
CA ALA A 124 9.38 -8.62 -4.94
C ALA A 124 8.12 -9.00 -5.73
N SER A 125 8.20 -8.94 -7.06
CA SER A 125 7.15 -9.36 -7.99
C SER A 125 5.79 -8.68 -7.78
N MET A 126 5.79 -7.42 -7.34
CA MET A 126 4.55 -6.64 -7.23
C MET A 126 3.90 -6.46 -8.60
N SER A 127 2.56 -6.56 -8.64
CA SER A 127 1.78 -6.17 -9.81
C SER A 127 1.91 -4.65 -10.08
N LYS A 128 1.66 -4.23 -11.31
CA LYS A 128 1.64 -2.77 -11.63
C LYS A 128 0.63 -2.02 -10.77
N MET A 129 -0.50 -2.65 -10.46
CA MET A 129 -1.51 -2.08 -9.58
C MET A 129 -0.96 -1.87 -8.16
N ALA A 130 -0.29 -2.87 -7.58
CA ALA A 130 0.31 -2.73 -6.25
C ALA A 130 1.41 -1.65 -6.21
N MET A 131 2.24 -1.55 -7.28
CA MET A 131 3.22 -0.47 -7.43
C MET A 131 2.55 0.91 -7.50
N VAL A 132 1.43 1.04 -8.22
CA VAL A 132 0.67 2.30 -8.32
C VAL A 132 0.12 2.70 -6.95
N VAL A 133 -0.45 1.77 -6.18
CA VAL A 133 -0.97 2.07 -4.83
C VAL A 133 0.17 2.48 -3.89
N TYR A 134 1.31 1.78 -3.90
CA TYR A 134 2.50 2.13 -3.12
C TYR A 134 3.00 3.55 -3.44
N LEU A 135 3.15 3.86 -4.75
CA LEU A 135 3.60 5.18 -5.18
C LEU A 135 2.58 6.27 -4.90
N ALA A 136 1.29 5.99 -5.03
CA ALA A 136 0.25 6.96 -4.72
C ALA A 136 0.25 7.35 -3.24
N ASP A 137 0.46 6.41 -2.31
CA ASP A 137 0.62 6.72 -0.88
C ASP A 137 1.83 7.61 -0.61
N LEU A 138 2.96 7.32 -1.27
CA LEU A 138 4.20 8.08 -1.10
C LEU A 138 4.14 9.47 -1.74
N LEU A 139 3.39 9.65 -2.83
CA LEU A 139 3.44 10.81 -3.73
C LEU A 139 2.20 11.70 -3.68
N GLU A 140 1.16 11.35 -2.89
CA GLU A 140 -0.06 12.15 -2.82
C GLU A 140 0.22 13.62 -2.46
N PRO A 141 -0.65 14.59 -2.83
CA PRO A 141 -0.33 16.01 -2.79
C PRO A 141 0.10 16.58 -1.45
N THR A 142 -0.28 15.95 -0.31
CA THR A 142 0.10 16.45 1.03
C THR A 142 1.49 15.99 1.48
N ARG A 143 2.13 15.09 0.74
CA ARG A 143 3.50 14.64 0.99
C ARG A 143 4.49 15.71 0.54
N ASP A 144 5.50 15.92 1.39
CA ASP A 144 6.58 16.86 1.11
C ASP A 144 7.91 16.28 1.60
N PHE A 145 8.85 16.05 0.66
CA PHE A 145 10.23 15.67 0.92
C PHE A 145 11.10 16.03 -0.30
N ALA A 146 12.41 16.10 -0.08
CA ALA A 146 13.35 16.49 -1.12
C ALA A 146 13.27 15.54 -2.35
N GLY A 147 13.02 16.11 -3.53
CA GLY A 147 12.93 15.38 -4.80
C GLY A 147 11.55 14.75 -5.11
N ILE A 148 10.52 15.08 -4.32
CA ILE A 148 9.17 14.52 -4.54
C ILE A 148 8.59 14.87 -5.91
N GLU A 149 8.81 16.10 -6.41
CA GLU A 149 8.29 16.52 -7.71
C GLU A 149 8.94 15.75 -8.87
N ASP A 150 10.25 15.46 -8.77
CA ASP A 150 10.93 14.60 -9.74
C ASP A 150 10.36 13.18 -9.72
N MET A 151 10.06 12.68 -8.53
CA MET A 151 9.48 11.35 -8.38
C MET A 151 8.04 11.30 -8.89
N ARG A 152 7.21 12.34 -8.67
CA ARG A 152 5.88 12.49 -9.25
C ARG A 152 5.92 12.47 -10.78
N ARG A 153 6.87 13.19 -11.40
CA ARG A 153 7.07 13.16 -12.85
C ARG A 153 7.49 11.78 -13.34
N LEU A 154 8.46 11.17 -12.67
CA LEU A 154 8.95 9.84 -13.03
C LEU A 154 7.87 8.77 -12.92
N ALA A 155 7.04 8.82 -11.89
CA ALA A 155 5.94 7.87 -11.70
C ALA A 155 4.90 7.87 -12.84
N LYS A 156 4.82 8.93 -13.63
CA LYS A 156 3.97 9.03 -14.83
C LYS A 156 4.64 8.49 -16.10
N VAL A 157 5.94 8.28 -16.08
CA VAL A 157 6.74 7.88 -17.27
C VAL A 157 7.26 6.45 -17.16
N ASP A 158 7.79 6.07 -15.99
CA ASP A 158 8.40 4.77 -15.76
C ASP A 158 8.12 4.31 -14.32
N LEU A 159 7.15 3.41 -14.20
CA LEU A 159 6.66 2.90 -12.91
C LEU A 159 7.75 2.18 -12.13
N GLU A 160 8.54 1.34 -12.81
CA GLU A 160 9.56 0.53 -12.15
C GLU A 160 10.76 1.40 -11.70
N GLN A 161 11.16 2.39 -12.50
CA GLN A 161 12.18 3.34 -12.06
C GLN A 161 11.69 4.22 -10.91
N ALA A 162 10.43 4.62 -10.90
CA ALA A 162 9.84 5.33 -9.77
C ALA A 162 9.85 4.45 -8.51
N MET A 163 9.51 3.16 -8.63
CA MET A 163 9.57 2.22 -7.51
C MET A 163 10.98 2.03 -6.95
N ILE A 164 12.02 1.91 -7.80
CA ILE A 164 13.43 1.83 -7.32
C ILE A 164 13.79 3.08 -6.49
N LYS A 165 13.43 4.27 -6.98
CA LYS A 165 13.68 5.52 -6.25
C LYS A 165 12.88 5.59 -4.94
N ALA A 166 11.63 5.12 -4.96
CA ALA A 166 10.78 5.05 -3.79
C ALA A 166 11.37 4.11 -2.73
N TYR A 167 11.77 2.90 -3.09
CA TYR A 167 12.47 1.98 -2.19
C TYR A 167 13.75 2.61 -1.62
N ALA A 168 14.60 3.19 -2.48
CA ALA A 168 15.84 3.83 -2.03
C ALA A 168 15.58 5.01 -1.08
N GLN A 169 14.51 5.76 -1.29
CA GLN A 169 14.09 6.85 -0.40
C GLN A 169 13.60 6.29 0.95
N THR A 170 12.75 5.26 0.92
CA THR A 170 12.23 4.59 2.13
C THR A 170 13.37 3.97 2.94
N ILE A 171 14.29 3.23 2.30
CA ILE A 171 15.44 2.61 2.98
C ILE A 171 16.31 3.67 3.64
N ARG A 172 16.65 4.76 2.93
CA ARG A 172 17.44 5.85 3.51
C ARG A 172 16.76 6.47 4.73
N TYR A 173 15.47 6.75 4.63
CA TYR A 173 14.68 7.25 5.75
C TYR A 173 14.71 6.29 6.95
N LEU A 174 14.48 5.00 6.73
CA LEU A 174 14.48 4.01 7.81
C LEU A 174 15.85 3.92 8.51
N LEU A 175 16.95 3.97 7.74
CA LEU A 175 18.31 3.95 8.29
C LEU A 175 18.66 5.25 9.03
N GLU A 176 18.22 6.39 8.54
CA GLU A 176 18.45 7.70 9.19
C GLU A 176 17.79 7.79 10.58
N TYR A 177 16.65 7.10 10.76
CA TYR A 177 15.90 7.12 12.02
C TYR A 177 16.05 5.82 12.84
N ASP A 178 17.06 5.00 12.55
CA ASP A 178 17.33 3.72 13.23
C ASP A 178 16.11 2.78 13.29
N LEU A 179 15.26 2.82 12.23
CA LEU A 179 14.08 1.99 12.10
C LEU A 179 14.42 0.66 11.38
N LEU A 180 13.64 -0.38 11.67
CA LEU A 180 13.83 -1.67 11.03
C LEU A 180 13.45 -1.61 9.54
N VAL A 181 14.29 -2.20 8.69
CA VAL A 181 14.00 -2.38 7.27
C VAL A 181 13.38 -3.75 7.06
N HIS A 182 12.13 -3.79 6.61
CA HIS A 182 11.46 -5.06 6.31
C HIS A 182 12.13 -5.77 5.12
N PRO A 183 12.37 -7.11 5.18
CA PRO A 183 12.99 -7.87 4.08
C PRO A 183 12.31 -7.63 2.71
N HIS A 184 11.00 -7.57 2.65
CA HIS A 184 10.25 -7.29 1.41
C HIS A 184 10.71 -6.00 0.71
N CYS A 185 11.07 -4.94 1.46
CA CYS A 185 11.54 -3.69 0.88
C CYS A 185 12.88 -3.89 0.16
N ILE A 186 13.79 -4.65 0.76
CA ILE A 186 15.10 -4.98 0.17
C ILE A 186 14.94 -5.92 -1.02
N GLU A 187 14.09 -6.93 -0.93
CA GLU A 187 13.81 -7.88 -2.00
C GLU A 187 13.24 -7.17 -3.24
N GLY A 188 12.22 -6.31 -3.04
CA GLY A 188 11.64 -5.53 -4.11
C GLY A 188 12.64 -4.57 -4.77
N TYR A 189 13.46 -3.87 -3.97
CA TYR A 189 14.53 -3.03 -4.48
C TYR A 189 15.53 -3.83 -5.30
N ASN A 190 16.04 -4.95 -4.78
CA ASN A 190 17.05 -5.78 -5.41
C ASN A 190 16.55 -6.39 -6.73
N GLU A 191 15.29 -6.84 -6.78
CA GLU A 191 14.69 -7.37 -8.00
C GLU A 191 14.71 -6.33 -9.13
N LEU A 192 14.17 -5.13 -8.87
CA LEU A 192 14.11 -4.07 -9.86
C LEU A 192 15.52 -3.55 -10.23
N ALA A 193 16.41 -3.36 -9.25
CA ALA A 193 17.78 -2.92 -9.49
C ALA A 193 18.55 -3.92 -10.36
N ALA A 194 18.40 -5.23 -10.11
CA ALA A 194 19.01 -6.29 -10.91
C ALA A 194 18.45 -6.31 -12.35
N LYS A 195 17.15 -6.07 -12.53
CA LYS A 195 16.51 -5.95 -13.85
C LYS A 195 17.13 -4.81 -14.65
N PHE A 196 17.25 -3.61 -14.07
CA PHE A 196 17.83 -2.45 -14.76
C PHE A 196 19.33 -2.57 -14.99
N LYS A 197 20.08 -3.23 -14.09
CA LYS A 197 21.49 -3.53 -14.32
C LYS A 197 21.69 -4.45 -15.51
N ARG A 198 20.87 -5.51 -15.66
CA ARG A 198 20.91 -6.42 -16.81
C ARG A 198 20.62 -5.70 -18.12
N LEU A 199 19.63 -4.80 -18.15
CA LEU A 199 19.28 -4.01 -19.33
C LEU A 199 20.44 -3.11 -19.77
N LYS A 200 21.21 -2.54 -18.82
CA LYS A 200 22.39 -1.71 -19.14
C LYS A 200 23.59 -2.50 -19.66
N LEU A 201 23.70 -3.79 -19.30
CA LEU A 201 24.82 -4.65 -19.73
C LEU A 201 24.56 -5.31 -21.10
N ASN A 202 23.30 -5.35 -21.55
CA ASN A 202 22.91 -5.91 -22.85
C ASN A 202 22.81 -4.84 -23.95
N LEU A 203 23.28 -3.60 -23.67
CA LEU A 203 23.48 -2.49 -24.61
C LEU A 203 24.96 -2.30 -24.91
#